data_8dd767e31a2ce8fc5f8a56fd84b2224d
#
_entry.id   8dd767e31a2ce8fc5f8a56fd84b2224d
#
_cell.length_a   1.000
_cell.length_b   1.000
_cell.length_c   1.000
_cell.angle_alpha   90.00
_cell.angle_beta   90.00
_cell.angle_gamma   90.00
#
_symmetry.space_group_name_H-M   'P 1'
#
loop_
_entity.id
_entity.type
_entity.pdbx_description
1 polymer ?
#
loop_
_entity_poly.entity_id
_entity_poly.type
_entity_poly.pdbx_seq_one_letter_code
_entity_poly.pdbx_strand_id
1 'polypeptide(L)'
;MPPELQIAAEEVTREDLVALLNEDLAREYQAVISYVVYSQTIKGPQYMNVAAELEVHAVEELAHALLIAGQIDYLGGLPLGVPKPVKISSNPKEMLQFDLDAEIETIAHYRKRVRQCEALGEFALAEHIRGILVQEQDHQISLANALGVDTPDASLPIKR
;
A
#
# COMPACT_ATOMS: atom_id res chain seq x y z
N MET A 1 3.44 -17.11 -8.40
CA MET A 1 3.81 -16.41 -7.14
C MET A 1 4.10 -17.48 -6.09
N PRO A 2 5.21 -17.37 -5.37
CA PRO A 2 5.39 -18.25 -4.24
C PRO A 2 4.22 -18.00 -3.25
N PRO A 3 3.74 -19.03 -2.55
CA PRO A 3 2.73 -18.85 -1.54
C PRO A 3 3.24 -17.83 -0.52
N GLU A 4 2.41 -16.84 -0.16
CA GLU A 4 2.73 -15.96 0.95
C GLU A 4 3.17 -16.81 2.14
N LEU A 5 4.35 -16.54 2.64
CA LEU A 5 4.86 -17.17 3.83
C LEU A 5 3.91 -16.77 4.98
N GLN A 6 2.96 -17.64 5.32
CA GLN A 6 2.08 -17.45 6.47
C GLN A 6 2.88 -17.78 7.75
N ILE A 7 3.79 -16.88 8.09
CA ILE A 7 4.54 -16.97 9.35
C ILE A 7 3.67 -16.32 10.43
N ALA A 8 3.43 -17.05 11.52
CA ALA A 8 2.79 -16.47 12.70
C ALA A 8 3.63 -15.28 13.20
N ALA A 9 2.99 -14.22 13.72
CA ALA A 9 3.69 -12.99 14.11
C ALA A 9 4.83 -13.26 15.12
N GLU A 10 4.66 -14.25 15.97
CA GLU A 10 5.62 -14.67 17.02
C GLU A 10 6.81 -15.48 16.48
N GLU A 11 6.74 -15.94 15.23
CA GLU A 11 7.78 -16.79 14.60
C GLU A 11 8.61 -16.01 13.57
N VAL A 12 8.30 -14.75 13.31
CA VAL A 12 9.01 -13.92 12.33
C VAL A 12 10.43 -13.62 12.80
N THR A 13 11.40 -13.87 11.94
CA THR A 13 12.78 -13.45 12.16
C THR A 13 13.03 -12.04 11.58
N ARG A 14 14.18 -11.45 11.92
CA ARG A 14 14.60 -10.17 11.34
C ARG A 14 14.78 -10.23 9.81
N GLU A 15 15.31 -11.36 9.31
CA GLU A 15 15.45 -11.62 7.88
C GLU A 15 14.09 -11.76 7.20
N ASP A 16 13.15 -12.46 7.82
CA ASP A 16 11.78 -12.55 7.31
C ASP A 16 11.13 -11.18 7.23
N LEU A 17 11.34 -10.34 8.25
CA LEU A 17 10.81 -8.98 8.26
C LEU A 17 11.35 -8.14 7.11
N VAL A 18 12.64 -8.25 6.80
CA VAL A 18 13.26 -7.58 5.63
C VAL A 18 12.58 -8.04 4.33
N ALA A 19 12.39 -9.34 4.15
CA ALA A 19 11.71 -9.87 2.96
C ALA A 19 10.26 -9.36 2.84
N LEU A 20 9.52 -9.35 3.95
CA LEU A 20 8.14 -8.87 4.00
C LEU A 20 8.04 -7.36 3.75
N LEU A 21 8.97 -6.56 4.28
CA LEU A 21 9.02 -5.11 4.00
C LEU A 21 9.38 -4.81 2.54
N ASN A 22 10.18 -5.66 1.90
CA ASN A 22 10.41 -5.56 0.46
C ASN A 22 9.16 -5.85 -0.36
N GLU A 23 8.30 -6.77 0.08
CA GLU A 23 6.97 -6.96 -0.52
C GLU A 23 6.10 -5.70 -0.36
N ASP A 24 6.12 -5.10 0.82
CA ASP A 24 5.42 -3.83 1.08
C ASP A 24 5.97 -2.71 0.19
N LEU A 25 7.29 -2.58 0.07
CA LEU A 25 7.94 -1.59 -0.77
C LEU A 25 7.56 -1.74 -2.26
N ALA A 26 7.45 -2.97 -2.75
CA ALA A 26 7.00 -3.23 -4.12
C ALA A 26 5.54 -2.76 -4.35
N ARG A 27 4.68 -2.85 -3.33
CA ARG A 27 3.31 -2.31 -3.37
C ARG A 27 3.31 -0.78 -3.33
N GLU A 28 4.17 -0.15 -2.54
CA GLU A 28 4.31 1.32 -2.51
C GLU A 28 4.75 1.86 -3.88
N TYR A 29 5.74 1.24 -4.52
CA TYR A 29 6.14 1.60 -5.89
C TYR A 29 5.00 1.44 -6.88
N GLN A 30 4.25 0.35 -6.80
CA GLN A 30 3.06 0.13 -7.61
C GLN A 30 2.04 1.25 -7.42
N ALA A 31 1.78 1.66 -6.19
CA ALA A 31 0.84 2.73 -5.85
C ALA A 31 1.31 4.08 -6.41
N VAL A 32 2.58 4.44 -6.24
CA VAL A 32 3.16 5.66 -6.83
C VAL A 32 2.91 5.71 -8.33
N ILE A 33 3.22 4.63 -9.04
CA ILE A 33 3.06 4.58 -10.50
C ILE A 33 1.59 4.63 -10.90
N SER A 34 0.73 3.87 -10.23
CA SER A 34 -0.73 3.86 -10.48
C SER A 34 -1.32 5.25 -10.33
N TYR A 35 -1.05 5.93 -9.22
CA TYR A 35 -1.57 7.26 -8.95
C TYR A 35 -1.02 8.30 -9.92
N VAL A 36 0.25 8.21 -10.31
CA VAL A 36 0.83 9.08 -11.36
C VAL A 36 0.09 8.89 -12.68
N VAL A 37 -0.05 7.65 -13.14
CA VAL A 37 -0.69 7.35 -14.43
C VAL A 37 -2.16 7.75 -14.40
N TYR A 38 -2.91 7.35 -13.38
CA TYR A 38 -4.36 7.58 -13.32
C TYR A 38 -4.69 9.06 -13.11
N SER A 39 -3.96 9.77 -12.27
CA SER A 39 -4.17 11.20 -12.06
C SER A 39 -4.06 12.01 -13.36
N GLN A 40 -3.16 11.61 -14.26
CA GLN A 40 -2.92 12.32 -15.53
C GLN A 40 -3.82 11.83 -16.68
N THR A 41 -4.46 10.68 -16.54
CA THR A 41 -5.23 10.07 -17.63
C THR A 41 -6.73 9.97 -17.38
N ILE A 42 -7.19 10.10 -16.13
CA ILE A 42 -8.62 10.07 -15.79
C ILE A 42 -9.36 11.25 -16.44
N LYS A 43 -10.46 10.98 -17.12
CA LYS A 43 -11.23 12.00 -17.88
C LYS A 43 -12.67 12.07 -17.40
N GLY A 44 -13.20 13.27 -17.44
CA GLY A 44 -14.59 13.58 -17.15
C GLY A 44 -14.72 14.68 -16.10
N PRO A 45 -15.74 15.56 -16.22
CA PRO A 45 -15.92 16.69 -15.29
C PRO A 45 -16.15 16.23 -13.84
N GLN A 46 -16.76 15.05 -13.64
CA GLN A 46 -17.00 14.47 -12.33
C GLN A 46 -15.71 13.99 -11.63
N TYR A 47 -14.59 13.84 -12.35
CA TYR A 47 -13.32 13.35 -11.84
C TYR A 47 -12.25 14.44 -11.68
N MET A 48 -12.56 15.72 -11.91
CA MET A 48 -11.55 16.77 -11.84
C MET A 48 -10.94 16.90 -10.44
N ASN A 49 -11.76 16.89 -9.39
CA ASN A 49 -11.28 16.90 -8.01
C ASN A 49 -10.57 15.58 -7.65
N VAL A 50 -11.07 14.46 -8.15
CA VAL A 50 -10.46 13.14 -7.94
C VAL A 50 -9.05 13.10 -8.53
N ALA A 51 -8.83 13.61 -9.73
CA ALA A 51 -7.52 13.69 -10.35
C ALA A 51 -6.50 14.43 -9.46
N ALA A 52 -6.90 15.57 -8.89
CA ALA A 52 -6.06 16.33 -7.97
C ALA A 52 -5.74 15.54 -6.68
N GLU A 53 -6.70 14.81 -6.15
CA GLU A 53 -6.48 13.93 -4.99
C GLU A 53 -5.51 12.78 -5.29
N LEU A 54 -5.62 12.16 -6.46
CA LEU A 54 -4.70 11.08 -6.86
C LEU A 54 -3.26 11.59 -6.99
N GLU A 55 -3.04 12.84 -7.40
CA GLU A 55 -1.71 13.46 -7.38
C GLU A 55 -1.16 13.59 -5.96
N VAL A 56 -1.98 13.99 -5.00
CA VAL A 56 -1.60 14.07 -3.59
C VAL A 56 -1.23 12.68 -3.07
N HIS A 57 -2.07 11.66 -3.35
CA HIS A 57 -1.80 10.28 -2.98
C HIS A 57 -0.45 9.80 -3.55
N ALA A 58 -0.12 10.11 -4.80
CA ALA A 58 1.17 9.72 -5.39
C ALA A 58 2.36 10.23 -4.58
N VAL A 59 2.28 11.47 -4.07
CA VAL A 59 3.34 12.06 -3.23
C VAL A 59 3.41 11.38 -1.86
N GLU A 60 2.27 11.06 -1.27
CA GLU A 60 2.19 10.37 0.01
C GLU A 60 2.77 8.94 -0.09
N GLU A 61 2.44 8.21 -1.17
CA GLU A 61 3.01 6.87 -1.42
C GLU A 61 4.52 6.90 -1.64
N LEU A 62 5.04 7.94 -2.28
CA LEU A 62 6.48 8.13 -2.39
C LEU A 62 7.12 8.31 -1.01
N ALA A 63 6.49 9.06 -0.11
CA ALA A 63 6.96 9.21 1.26
C ALA A 63 6.94 7.87 2.02
N HIS A 64 5.90 7.04 1.83
CA HIS A 64 5.84 5.69 2.38
C HIS A 64 6.99 4.82 1.86
N ALA A 65 7.23 4.83 0.54
CA ALA A 65 8.32 4.07 -0.07
C ALA A 65 9.69 4.46 0.51
N LEU A 66 9.96 5.77 0.65
CA LEU A 66 11.19 6.27 1.25
C LEU A 66 11.35 5.80 2.70
N LEU A 67 10.29 5.84 3.48
CA LEU A 67 10.30 5.40 4.87
C LEU A 67 10.57 3.90 4.98
N ILE A 68 9.85 3.07 4.22
CA ILE A 68 10.02 1.61 4.23
C ILE A 68 11.42 1.23 3.74
N ALA A 69 11.93 1.84 2.68
CA ALA A 69 13.28 1.60 2.18
C ALA A 69 14.34 1.91 3.25
N GLY A 70 14.20 3.04 3.97
CA GLY A 70 15.07 3.40 5.07
C GLY A 70 15.05 2.38 6.22
N GLN A 71 13.88 1.83 6.54
CA GLN A 71 13.75 0.81 7.59
C GLN A 71 14.33 -0.54 7.17
N ILE A 72 14.23 -0.90 5.89
CA ILE A 72 14.90 -2.10 5.35
C ILE A 72 16.42 -1.97 5.51
N ASP A 73 16.99 -0.84 5.17
CA ASP A 73 18.43 -0.56 5.37
C ASP A 73 18.82 -0.64 6.84
N TYR A 74 18.03 -0.01 7.73
CA TYR A 74 18.22 -0.09 9.18
C TYR A 74 18.27 -1.54 9.69
N LEU A 75 17.43 -2.42 9.14
CA LEU A 75 17.39 -3.84 9.49
C LEU A 75 18.54 -4.64 8.88
N GLY A 76 19.41 -4.03 8.09
CA GLY A 76 20.54 -4.68 7.44
C GLY A 76 20.21 -5.36 6.11
N GLY A 77 19.01 -5.07 5.56
CA GLY A 77 18.59 -5.57 4.26
C GLY A 77 18.92 -4.60 3.12
N LEU A 78 18.62 -5.03 1.90
CA LEU A 78 18.73 -4.21 0.70
C LEU A 78 17.32 -3.92 0.15
N PRO A 79 16.90 -2.64 0.06
CA PRO A 79 15.64 -2.30 -0.57
C PRO A 79 15.60 -2.75 -2.03
N LEU A 80 14.51 -3.37 -2.44
CA LEU A 80 14.33 -3.78 -3.84
C LEU A 80 14.02 -2.58 -4.74
N GLY A 81 14.25 -2.73 -6.03
CA GLY A 81 14.04 -1.69 -7.04
C GLY A 81 12.99 -2.05 -8.09
N VAL A 82 12.05 -2.96 -7.79
CA VAL A 82 11.04 -3.45 -8.74
C VAL A 82 9.64 -3.30 -8.15
N PRO A 83 8.72 -2.56 -8.83
CA PRO A 83 7.33 -2.45 -8.39
C PRO A 83 6.56 -3.74 -8.68
N LYS A 84 5.43 -3.94 -8.00
CA LYS A 84 4.41 -4.87 -8.49
C LYS A 84 3.78 -4.31 -9.77
N PRO A 85 3.25 -5.19 -10.65
CA PRO A 85 2.68 -4.77 -11.94
C PRO A 85 1.52 -3.79 -11.76
N VAL A 86 1.52 -2.73 -12.56
CA VAL A 86 0.45 -1.73 -12.61
C VAL A 86 -0.55 -2.11 -13.69
N LYS A 87 -1.83 -2.10 -13.36
CA LYS A 87 -2.91 -2.31 -14.33
C LYS A 87 -3.22 -1.01 -15.06
N ILE A 88 -3.39 -1.08 -16.36
CA ILE A 88 -3.72 0.08 -17.21
C ILE A 88 -5.15 -0.06 -17.73
N SER A 89 -5.89 1.04 -17.67
CA SER A 89 -7.24 1.16 -18.23
C SER A 89 -7.48 2.58 -18.72
N SER A 90 -8.40 2.74 -19.63
CA SER A 90 -8.96 4.05 -20.04
C SER A 90 -10.30 4.34 -19.35
N ASN A 91 -10.82 3.41 -18.57
CA ASN A 91 -12.09 3.56 -17.85
C ASN A 91 -11.83 4.12 -16.43
N PRO A 92 -12.34 5.32 -16.10
CA PRO A 92 -12.13 5.93 -14.79
C PRO A 92 -12.55 5.05 -13.61
N LYS A 93 -13.67 4.35 -13.72
CA LYS A 93 -14.15 3.46 -12.65
C LYS A 93 -13.23 2.27 -12.43
N GLU A 94 -12.66 1.72 -13.50
CA GLU A 94 -11.67 0.63 -13.38
C GLU A 94 -10.39 1.13 -12.73
N MET A 95 -9.88 2.31 -13.12
CA MET A 95 -8.69 2.91 -12.49
C MET A 95 -8.89 3.06 -10.98
N LEU A 96 -10.01 3.65 -10.55
CA LEU A 96 -10.33 3.84 -9.13
C LEU A 96 -10.54 2.51 -8.40
N GLN A 97 -11.12 1.51 -9.06
CA GLN A 97 -11.31 0.19 -8.47
C GLN A 97 -9.97 -0.54 -8.29
N PHE A 98 -9.04 -0.42 -9.25
CA PHE A 98 -7.70 -0.98 -9.14
C PHE A 98 -6.95 -0.38 -7.94
N ASP A 99 -7.03 0.95 -7.76
CA ASP A 99 -6.43 1.61 -6.60
C ASP A 99 -7.09 1.18 -5.30
N LEU A 100 -8.43 1.13 -5.24
CA LEU A 100 -9.14 0.68 -4.04
C LEU A 100 -8.76 -0.76 -3.65
N ASP A 101 -8.70 -1.67 -4.62
CA ASP A 101 -8.30 -3.06 -4.37
C ASP A 101 -6.85 -3.14 -3.84
N ALA A 102 -5.94 -2.33 -4.40
CA ALA A 102 -4.57 -2.25 -3.95
C ALA A 102 -4.44 -1.69 -2.52
N GLU A 103 -5.22 -0.66 -2.17
CA GLU A 103 -5.26 -0.10 -0.81
C GLU A 103 -5.76 -1.11 0.22
N ILE A 104 -6.81 -1.85 -0.11
CA ILE A 104 -7.33 -2.91 0.76
C ILE A 104 -6.26 -3.97 1.03
N GLU A 105 -5.55 -4.40 0.01
CA GLU A 105 -4.44 -5.36 0.13
C GLU A 105 -3.31 -4.78 1.00
N THR A 106 -2.90 -3.57 0.74
CA THR A 106 -1.85 -2.87 1.49
C THR A 106 -2.19 -2.73 2.96
N ILE A 107 -3.42 -2.30 3.29
CA ILE A 107 -3.90 -2.18 4.67
C ILE A 107 -3.85 -3.54 5.38
N ALA A 108 -4.32 -4.61 4.73
CA ALA A 108 -4.30 -5.95 5.31
C ALA A 108 -2.86 -6.41 5.63
N HIS A 109 -1.90 -6.14 4.74
CA HIS A 109 -0.49 -6.46 4.96
C HIS A 109 0.12 -5.63 6.07
N TYR A 110 -0.11 -4.33 6.12
CA TYR A 110 0.44 -3.48 7.18
C TYR A 110 -0.13 -3.80 8.56
N ARG A 111 -1.39 -4.22 8.66
CA ARG A 111 -1.95 -4.74 9.93
C ARG A 111 -1.16 -5.93 10.46
N LYS A 112 -0.79 -6.86 9.58
CA LYS A 112 0.07 -8.00 9.94
C LYS A 112 1.48 -7.52 10.32
N ARG A 113 2.02 -6.57 9.54
CA ARG A 113 3.38 -6.06 9.72
C ARG A 113 3.59 -5.40 11.06
N VAL A 114 2.61 -4.61 11.52
CA VAL A 114 2.64 -4.01 12.88
C VAL A 114 2.84 -5.08 13.95
N ARG A 115 2.05 -6.15 13.91
CA ARG A 115 2.14 -7.25 14.89
C ARG A 115 3.49 -7.96 14.83
N GLN A 116 4.02 -8.19 13.64
CA GLN A 116 5.31 -8.83 13.43
C GLN A 116 6.46 -7.96 13.96
N CYS A 117 6.42 -6.65 13.71
CA CYS A 117 7.39 -5.71 14.26
C CYS A 117 7.36 -5.71 15.80
N GLU A 118 6.19 -5.65 16.39
CA GLU A 118 6.02 -5.68 17.85
C GLU A 118 6.56 -6.99 18.47
N ALA A 119 6.28 -8.13 17.83
CA ALA A 119 6.79 -9.43 18.29
C ALA A 119 8.31 -9.49 18.29
N LEU A 120 8.99 -8.76 17.40
CA LEU A 120 10.45 -8.63 17.36
C LEU A 120 11.01 -7.52 18.26
N GLY A 121 10.16 -6.73 18.91
CA GLY A 121 10.59 -5.56 19.68
C GLY A 121 10.92 -4.34 18.81
N GLU A 122 10.62 -4.38 17.53
CA GLU A 122 10.81 -3.26 16.59
C GLU A 122 9.64 -2.25 16.71
N PHE A 123 9.48 -1.67 17.89
CA PHE A 123 8.36 -0.77 18.21
C PHE A 123 8.40 0.55 17.43
N ALA A 124 9.60 1.09 17.16
CA ALA A 124 9.72 2.30 16.35
C ALA A 124 9.25 2.07 14.92
N LEU A 125 9.62 0.93 14.32
CA LEU A 125 9.14 0.53 12.99
C LEU A 125 7.63 0.30 13.01
N ALA A 126 7.09 -0.37 14.03
CA ALA A 126 5.65 -0.55 14.20
C ALA A 126 4.91 0.80 14.23
N GLU A 127 5.46 1.80 14.92
CA GLU A 127 4.88 3.14 14.97
C GLU A 127 4.91 3.85 13.61
N HIS A 128 5.99 3.73 12.86
CA HIS A 128 6.05 4.24 11.49
C HIS A 128 4.99 3.61 10.60
N ILE A 129 4.82 2.29 10.68
CA ILE A 129 3.79 1.57 9.89
C ILE A 129 2.37 1.97 10.32
N ARG A 130 2.13 2.22 11.60
CA ARG A 130 0.84 2.77 12.06
C ARG A 130 0.55 4.13 11.44
N GLY A 131 1.57 4.99 11.31
CA GLY A 131 1.44 6.27 10.61
C GLY A 131 1.07 6.10 9.13
N ILE A 132 1.68 5.15 8.44
CA ILE A 132 1.32 4.79 7.06
C ILE A 132 -0.14 4.29 7.03
N LEU A 133 -0.53 3.40 7.92
CA LEU A 133 -1.91 2.87 7.98
C LEU A 133 -2.98 3.96 8.09
N VAL A 134 -2.70 5.05 8.79
CA VAL A 134 -3.63 6.20 8.87
C VAL A 134 -3.88 6.77 7.47
N GLN A 135 -2.81 7.00 6.71
CA GLN A 135 -2.93 7.55 5.35
C GLN A 135 -3.56 6.55 4.36
N GLU A 136 -3.20 5.26 4.44
CA GLU A 136 -3.81 4.23 3.59
C GLU A 136 -5.31 4.09 3.82
N GLN A 137 -5.75 4.22 5.07
CA GLN A 137 -7.19 4.26 5.37
C GLN A 137 -7.85 5.50 4.78
N ASP A 138 -7.21 6.65 4.82
CA ASP A 138 -7.72 7.88 4.20
C ASP A 138 -7.80 7.73 2.67
N HIS A 139 -6.81 7.10 2.03
CA HIS A 139 -6.85 6.76 0.59
C HIS A 139 -8.02 5.82 0.28
N GLN A 140 -8.20 4.77 1.08
CA GLN A 140 -9.30 3.82 0.92
C GLN A 140 -10.67 4.52 0.99
N ILE A 141 -10.88 5.39 1.99
CA ILE A 141 -12.12 6.14 2.17
C ILE A 141 -12.35 7.07 0.97
N SER A 142 -11.33 7.80 0.54
CA SER A 142 -11.38 8.71 -0.59
C SER A 142 -11.76 8.00 -1.89
N LEU A 143 -11.15 6.86 -2.18
CA LEU A 143 -11.42 6.05 -3.37
C LEU A 143 -12.83 5.46 -3.35
N ALA A 144 -13.29 4.95 -2.20
CA ALA A 144 -14.65 4.46 -2.05
C ALA A 144 -15.67 5.57 -2.28
N ASN A 145 -15.44 6.77 -1.74
CA ASN A 145 -16.29 7.94 -1.97
C ASN A 145 -16.32 8.33 -3.46
N ALA A 146 -15.16 8.32 -4.13
CA ALA A 146 -15.08 8.62 -5.56
C ALA A 146 -15.84 7.61 -6.43
N LEU A 147 -15.88 6.35 -6.00
CA LEU A 147 -16.66 5.29 -6.65
C LEU A 147 -18.15 5.31 -6.27
N GLY A 148 -18.54 6.06 -5.23
CA GLY A 148 -19.90 6.08 -4.73
C GLY A 148 -20.32 4.80 -4.00
N VAL A 149 -19.38 4.15 -3.34
CA VAL A 149 -19.60 2.92 -2.57
C VAL A 149 -19.21 3.10 -1.11
N ASP A 150 -19.75 2.24 -0.23
CA ASP A 150 -19.30 2.18 1.15
C ASP A 150 -17.86 1.66 1.21
N THR A 151 -17.10 2.15 2.19
CA THR A 151 -15.72 1.71 2.37
C THR A 151 -15.67 0.23 2.74
N PRO A 152 -15.00 -0.62 1.93
CA PRO A 152 -14.88 -2.05 2.22
C PRO A 152 -14.12 -2.34 3.50
N ASP A 153 -14.43 -3.47 4.14
CA ASP A 153 -13.67 -3.96 5.30
C ASP A 153 -12.39 -4.66 4.84
N ALA A 154 -11.24 -4.05 5.11
CA ALA A 154 -9.92 -4.60 4.76
C ALA A 154 -9.49 -5.79 5.65
N SER A 155 -10.25 -6.13 6.70
CA SER A 155 -10.00 -7.33 7.52
C SER A 155 -10.49 -8.61 6.86
N LEU A 156 -11.39 -8.50 5.89
CA LEU A 156 -11.93 -9.66 5.17
C LEU A 156 -10.90 -10.19 4.16
N PRO A 157 -10.82 -11.51 3.98
CA PRO A 157 -9.98 -12.06 2.94
C PRO A 157 -10.45 -11.54 1.58
N ILE A 158 -9.49 -11.07 0.77
CA ILE A 158 -9.76 -10.66 -0.60
C ILE A 158 -10.27 -11.90 -1.34
N LYS A 159 -11.54 -11.86 -1.74
CA LYS A 159 -12.08 -12.90 -2.62
C LYS A 159 -11.38 -12.76 -3.96
N ARG A 160 -10.54 -13.72 -4.27
CA ARG A 160 -9.86 -13.86 -5.57
C ARG A 160 -10.83 -14.31 -6.63
#